data_f369a2be3154758dc28aee77adbe88cf
#
_entry.id   f369a2be3154758dc28aee77adbe88cf
#
_cell.length_a   1.000
_cell.length_b   1.000
_cell.length_c   1.000
_cell.angle_alpha   90.00
_cell.angle_beta   90.00
_cell.angle_gamma   90.00
#
_symmetry.space_group_name_H-M   'P 1'
#
loop_
_entity.id
_entity.type
_entity.pdbx_description
1 polymer ?
#
loop_
_entity_poly.entity_id
_entity_poly.type
_entity_poly.pdbx_seq_one_letter_code
_entity_poly.pdbx_strand_id
1 'polypeptide(L)'
;MTRYRTATTAGVIAALALVFIFGSPWYVDWVRDSTDENTAGGWFLRLLAWPAWAFDADVPVRDVFANAIRAILVVVFTGLFLMLLAGNQLARARGTISQFFAGWSAYVFAGASAGLVSALILSDPTLLRALQAAGSGATYGLFTGWIIGIAILGTFRGNR
;
A
#
# COMPACT_ATOMS: atom_id res chain seq x y z
N MET A 1 -1.93 6.94 25.75
CA MET A 1 -2.78 6.94 24.52
C MET A 1 -2.21 7.76 23.36
N THR A 2 -1.44 8.80 23.56
CA THR A 2 -0.86 9.68 22.49
C THR A 2 0.13 8.97 21.55
N ARG A 3 0.97 8.06 22.04
CA ARG A 3 2.02 7.37 21.25
C ARG A 3 1.48 6.48 20.11
N TYR A 4 0.30 5.85 20.30
CA TYR A 4 -0.31 5.00 19.27
C TYR A 4 -0.88 5.81 18.12
N ARG A 5 -1.48 6.96 18.40
CA ARG A 5 -1.96 7.88 17.37
C ARG A 5 -0.82 8.34 16.47
N THR A 6 0.35 8.61 17.04
CA THR A 6 1.52 9.08 16.29
C THR A 6 2.08 8.00 15.35
N ALA A 7 2.17 6.74 15.77
CA ALA A 7 2.66 5.63 14.94
C ALA A 7 1.70 5.32 13.79
N THR A 8 0.38 5.22 14.07
CA THR A 8 -0.63 5.04 13.03
C THR A 8 -0.62 6.19 12.04
N THR A 9 -0.56 7.43 12.53
CA THR A 9 -0.48 8.63 11.67
C THR A 9 0.74 8.61 10.78
N ALA A 10 1.93 8.26 11.30
CA ALA A 10 3.13 8.16 10.50
C ALA A 10 3.04 7.08 9.41
N GLY A 11 2.49 5.91 9.74
CA GLY A 11 2.25 4.85 8.76
C GLY A 11 1.27 5.26 7.67
N VAL A 12 0.18 5.96 8.02
CA VAL A 12 -0.79 6.47 7.05
C VAL A 12 -0.18 7.56 6.17
N ILE A 13 0.61 8.48 6.73
CA ILE A 13 1.31 9.52 5.95
C ILE A 13 2.31 8.88 4.98
N ALA A 14 3.05 7.87 5.42
CA ALA A 14 3.97 7.15 4.55
C ALA A 14 3.22 6.42 3.40
N ALA A 15 2.07 5.79 3.70
CA ALA A 15 1.22 5.17 2.69
C ALA A 15 0.65 6.20 1.70
N LEU A 16 0.20 7.36 2.19
CA LEU A 16 -0.21 8.48 1.34
C LEU A 16 0.92 8.94 0.42
N ALA A 17 2.12 9.13 0.96
CA ALA A 17 3.28 9.54 0.16
C ALA A 17 3.61 8.51 -0.94
N LEU A 18 3.59 7.20 -0.61
CA LEU A 18 3.79 6.14 -1.60
C LEU A 18 2.74 6.19 -2.71
N VAL A 19 1.45 6.31 -2.36
CA VAL A 19 0.36 6.37 -3.34
C VAL A 19 0.44 7.64 -4.20
N PHE A 20 0.69 8.81 -3.58
CA PHE A 20 0.75 10.06 -4.33
C PHE A 20 1.96 10.15 -5.25
N ILE A 21 3.13 9.70 -4.81
CA ILE A 21 4.36 9.80 -5.60
C ILE A 21 4.37 8.72 -6.69
N PHE A 22 4.25 7.46 -6.29
CA PHE A 22 4.44 6.33 -7.21
C PHE A 22 3.16 5.92 -7.95
N GLY A 23 1.98 6.27 -7.44
CA GLY A 23 0.71 6.10 -8.15
C GLY A 23 0.36 7.26 -9.09
N SER A 24 1.16 8.31 -9.15
CA SER A 24 0.88 9.47 -10.01
C SER A 24 0.99 9.12 -11.50
N PRO A 25 0.19 9.77 -12.38
CA PRO A 25 0.27 9.57 -13.83
C PRO A 25 1.68 9.77 -14.36
N TRP A 26 2.34 10.84 -13.92
CA TRP A 26 3.71 11.15 -14.33
C TRP A 26 4.70 10.02 -14.01
N TYR A 27 4.62 9.41 -12.82
CA TYR A 27 5.50 8.30 -12.46
C TYR A 27 5.18 7.05 -13.27
N VAL A 28 3.90 6.76 -13.46
CA VAL A 28 3.42 5.58 -14.23
C VAL A 28 3.93 5.66 -15.67
N ASP A 29 3.81 6.81 -16.31
CA ASP A 29 4.28 7.02 -17.69
C ASP A 29 5.80 6.92 -17.76
N TRP A 30 6.50 7.63 -16.86
CA TRP A 30 7.96 7.58 -16.79
C TRP A 30 8.48 6.15 -16.62
N VAL A 31 7.91 5.37 -15.69
CA VAL A 31 8.40 4.00 -15.43
C VAL A 31 8.10 3.06 -16.60
N ARG A 32 6.99 3.27 -17.28
CA ARG A 32 6.62 2.50 -18.47
C ARG A 32 7.62 2.71 -19.61
N ASP A 33 7.98 3.96 -19.85
CA ASP A 33 8.82 4.36 -20.98
C ASP A 33 10.33 4.18 -20.72
N SER A 34 10.74 4.30 -19.45
CA SER A 34 12.17 4.36 -19.08
C SER A 34 12.71 3.07 -18.48
N THR A 35 11.87 2.04 -18.23
CA THR A 35 12.32 0.82 -17.55
C THR A 35 11.99 -0.44 -18.33
N ASP A 36 12.95 -1.40 -18.30
CA ASP A 36 12.74 -2.75 -18.85
C ASP A 36 12.16 -3.65 -17.75
N GLU A 37 10.97 -4.21 -17.99
CA GLU A 37 10.28 -5.11 -17.06
C GLU A 37 11.03 -6.43 -16.79
N ASN A 38 11.92 -6.83 -17.69
CA ASN A 38 12.71 -8.06 -17.55
C ASN A 38 13.92 -7.87 -16.61
N THR A 39 14.20 -6.66 -16.16
CA THR A 39 15.21 -6.39 -15.14
C THR A 39 14.61 -6.34 -13.76
N ALA A 40 15.35 -6.79 -12.73
CA ALA A 40 14.89 -6.74 -11.35
C ALA A 40 14.55 -5.30 -10.90
N GLY A 41 15.36 -4.33 -11.32
CA GLY A 41 15.13 -2.91 -11.03
C GLY A 41 13.88 -2.37 -11.73
N GLY A 42 13.71 -2.64 -13.01
CA GLY A 42 12.53 -2.23 -13.77
C GLY A 42 11.24 -2.87 -13.24
N TRP A 43 11.29 -4.16 -12.92
CA TRP A 43 10.18 -4.86 -12.27
C TRP A 43 9.79 -4.19 -10.93
N PHE A 44 10.76 -3.88 -10.07
CA PHE A 44 10.49 -3.24 -8.79
C PHE A 44 9.93 -1.82 -8.95
N LEU A 45 10.45 -1.03 -9.88
CA LEU A 45 9.94 0.32 -10.16
C LEU A 45 8.49 0.27 -10.69
N ARG A 46 8.17 -0.71 -11.56
CA ARG A 46 6.80 -0.94 -12.03
C ARG A 46 5.87 -1.43 -10.93
N LEU A 47 6.39 -2.25 -10.00
CA LEU A 47 5.62 -2.67 -8.82
C LEU A 47 5.22 -1.47 -7.95
N LEU A 48 6.09 -0.46 -7.79
CA LEU A 48 5.75 0.77 -7.05
C LEU A 48 4.58 1.53 -7.66
N ALA A 49 4.37 1.44 -8.97
CA ALA A 49 3.23 2.04 -9.68
C ALA A 49 1.91 1.28 -9.47
N TRP A 50 1.90 0.16 -8.72
CA TRP A 50 0.69 -0.67 -8.53
C TRP A 50 -0.54 0.11 -8.03
N PRO A 51 -0.45 1.07 -7.08
CA PRO A 51 -1.60 1.86 -6.63
C PRO A 51 -1.90 3.05 -7.54
N ALA A 52 -1.66 2.90 -8.87
CA ALA A 52 -1.89 3.96 -9.85
C ALA A 52 -3.33 4.51 -9.77
N TRP A 53 -3.42 5.84 -9.81
CA TRP A 53 -4.68 6.58 -9.89
C TRP A 53 -4.78 7.40 -11.18
N ALA A 54 -4.02 6.98 -12.21
CA ALA A 54 -4.02 7.61 -13.52
C ALA A 54 -5.38 7.49 -14.21
N PHE A 55 -5.79 8.56 -14.87
CA PHE A 55 -6.99 8.60 -15.70
C PHE A 55 -6.56 8.39 -17.15
N ASP A 56 -6.87 7.20 -17.68
CA ASP A 56 -6.58 6.84 -19.06
C ASP A 56 -7.90 6.86 -19.86
N ALA A 57 -7.94 7.62 -20.95
CA ALA A 57 -9.15 7.78 -21.76
C ALA A 57 -9.51 6.51 -22.55
N ASP A 58 -8.54 5.62 -22.77
CA ASP A 58 -8.72 4.37 -23.51
C ASP A 58 -9.23 3.21 -22.63
N VAL A 59 -9.36 3.42 -21.33
CA VAL A 59 -9.82 2.43 -20.36
C VAL A 59 -11.30 2.68 -20.01
N PRO A 60 -12.13 1.62 -19.84
CA PRO A 60 -13.50 1.79 -19.38
C PRO A 60 -13.58 2.63 -18.09
N VAL A 61 -14.50 3.58 -18.05
CA VAL A 61 -14.67 4.51 -16.91
C VAL A 61 -14.78 3.76 -15.58
N ARG A 62 -15.45 2.62 -15.56
CA ARG A 62 -15.57 1.78 -14.37
C ARG A 62 -14.22 1.28 -13.86
N ASP A 63 -13.30 0.93 -14.75
CA ASP A 63 -11.99 0.42 -14.40
C ASP A 63 -11.07 1.55 -13.93
N VAL A 64 -11.22 2.77 -14.48
CA VAL A 64 -10.59 3.99 -13.96
C VAL A 64 -11.03 4.25 -12.52
N PHE A 65 -12.33 4.15 -12.23
CA PHE A 65 -12.87 4.27 -10.88
C PHE A 65 -12.35 3.18 -9.94
N ALA A 66 -12.29 1.93 -10.39
CA ALA A 66 -11.77 0.81 -9.60
C ALA A 66 -10.30 1.05 -9.21
N ASN A 67 -9.48 1.58 -10.13
CA ASN A 67 -8.08 1.92 -9.88
C ASN A 67 -7.95 3.09 -8.87
N ALA A 68 -8.74 4.16 -9.04
CA ALA A 68 -8.75 5.29 -8.12
C ALA A 68 -9.20 4.86 -6.71
N ILE A 69 -10.26 4.05 -6.62
CA ILE A 69 -10.73 3.48 -5.35
C ILE A 69 -9.66 2.60 -4.72
N ARG A 70 -8.95 1.78 -5.50
CA ARG A 70 -7.83 0.96 -5.00
C ARG A 70 -6.77 1.80 -4.31
N ALA A 71 -6.37 2.93 -4.91
CA ALA A 71 -5.41 3.85 -4.33
C ALA A 71 -5.86 4.39 -2.96
N ILE A 72 -7.14 4.78 -2.87
CA ILE A 72 -7.75 5.23 -1.61
C ILE A 72 -7.81 4.10 -0.59
N LEU A 73 -8.24 2.91 -1.01
CA LEU A 73 -8.40 1.74 -0.13
C LEU A 73 -7.07 1.29 0.48
N VAL A 74 -5.96 1.37 -0.25
CA VAL A 74 -4.63 1.07 0.31
C VAL A 74 -4.36 1.94 1.54
N VAL A 75 -4.63 3.22 1.45
CA VAL A 75 -4.40 4.17 2.57
C VAL A 75 -5.37 3.91 3.72
N VAL A 76 -6.66 3.73 3.42
CA VAL A 76 -7.70 3.47 4.43
C VAL A 76 -7.43 2.16 5.16
N PHE A 77 -7.16 1.07 4.43
CA PHE A 77 -6.85 -0.22 5.04
C PHE A 77 -5.52 -0.20 5.79
N THR A 78 -4.53 0.56 5.35
CA THR A 78 -3.30 0.75 6.13
C THR A 78 -3.62 1.34 7.50
N GLY A 79 -4.41 2.40 7.56
CA GLY A 79 -4.86 2.98 8.82
C GLY A 79 -5.65 1.99 9.68
N LEU A 80 -6.58 1.26 9.08
CA LEU A 80 -7.41 0.26 9.76
C LEU A 80 -6.55 -0.87 10.35
N PHE A 81 -5.69 -1.49 9.55
CA PHE A 81 -4.85 -2.59 10.03
C PHE A 81 -3.82 -2.13 11.05
N LEU A 82 -3.24 -0.94 10.90
CA LEU A 82 -2.38 -0.36 11.93
C LEU A 82 -3.13 -0.15 13.25
N MET A 83 -4.39 0.30 13.22
CA MET A 83 -5.20 0.42 14.43
C MET A 83 -5.50 -0.94 15.07
N LEU A 84 -5.87 -1.94 14.26
CA LEU A 84 -6.20 -3.29 14.73
C LEU A 84 -4.98 -4.02 15.31
N LEU A 85 -3.84 -3.97 14.62
CA LEU A 85 -2.61 -4.63 15.04
C LEU A 85 -1.93 -3.87 16.18
N ALA A 86 -1.97 -2.53 16.15
CA ALA A 86 -1.41 -1.69 17.20
C ALA A 86 -2.18 -1.81 18.52
N GLY A 87 -3.50 -1.95 18.46
CA GLY A 87 -4.33 -2.01 19.66
C GLY A 87 -4.07 -3.24 20.54
N ASN A 88 -3.70 -4.37 19.95
CA ASN A 88 -3.58 -5.65 20.65
C ASN A 88 -2.15 -6.11 20.92
N GLN A 89 -1.18 -5.78 20.06
CA GLN A 89 0.17 -6.33 20.13
C GLN A 89 1.26 -5.29 20.39
N LEU A 90 1.17 -4.10 19.83
CA LEU A 90 2.17 -3.04 20.05
C LEU A 90 2.15 -2.49 21.49
N ALA A 91 1.02 -2.61 22.18
CA ALA A 91 0.93 -2.25 23.60
C ALA A 91 1.77 -3.17 24.50
N ARG A 92 1.99 -4.41 24.09
CA ARG A 92 2.73 -5.43 24.86
C ARG A 92 4.14 -5.68 24.36
N ALA A 93 4.43 -5.42 23.08
CA ALA A 93 5.73 -5.63 22.50
C ALA A 93 6.63 -4.39 22.70
N ARG A 94 7.49 -4.42 23.71
CA ARG A 94 8.50 -3.38 23.97
C ARG A 94 9.70 -3.42 23.01
N GLY A 95 9.61 -4.13 21.87
CA GLY A 95 10.72 -4.34 20.95
C GLY A 95 10.54 -3.62 19.61
N THR A 96 11.59 -2.93 19.19
CA THR A 96 11.69 -2.19 17.91
C THR A 96 11.36 -3.08 16.69
N ILE A 97 11.81 -4.34 16.69
CA ILE A 97 11.60 -5.30 15.59
C ILE A 97 10.13 -5.68 15.43
N SER A 98 9.41 -5.92 16.53
CA SER A 98 7.99 -6.27 16.49
C SER A 98 7.14 -5.14 15.90
N GLN A 99 7.48 -3.89 16.19
CA GLN A 99 6.78 -2.72 15.63
C GLN A 99 7.04 -2.56 14.13
N PHE A 100 8.26 -2.83 13.69
CA PHE A 100 8.60 -2.85 12.27
C PHE A 100 7.75 -3.87 11.51
N PHE A 101 7.74 -5.13 11.98
CA PHE A 101 6.96 -6.19 11.33
C PHE A 101 5.46 -5.95 11.41
N ALA A 102 4.94 -5.36 12.48
CA ALA A 102 3.53 -4.99 12.59
C ALA A 102 3.14 -3.93 11.54
N GLY A 103 3.99 -2.93 11.30
CA GLY A 103 3.76 -1.95 10.24
C GLY A 103 3.85 -2.57 8.85
N TRP A 104 4.85 -3.40 8.63
CA TRP A 104 5.04 -4.10 7.37
C TRP A 104 3.85 -5.02 7.06
N SER A 105 3.47 -5.91 7.98
CA SER A 105 2.34 -6.82 7.78
C SER A 105 1.01 -6.08 7.59
N ALA A 106 0.77 -4.98 8.33
CA ALA A 106 -0.40 -4.14 8.13
C ALA A 106 -0.51 -3.64 6.68
N TYR A 107 0.61 -3.26 6.08
CA TYR A 107 0.63 -2.79 4.69
C TYR A 107 0.42 -3.92 3.68
N VAL A 108 0.95 -5.12 3.94
CA VAL A 108 0.68 -6.33 3.14
C VAL A 108 -0.81 -6.63 3.11
N PHE A 109 -1.46 -6.65 4.28
CA PHE A 109 -2.91 -6.88 4.37
C PHE A 109 -3.72 -5.75 3.74
N ALA A 110 -3.27 -4.51 3.87
CA ALA A 110 -3.91 -3.36 3.22
C ALA A 110 -3.88 -3.48 1.70
N GLY A 111 -2.73 -3.82 1.12
CA GLY A 111 -2.58 -4.04 -0.32
C GLY A 111 -3.44 -5.19 -0.82
N ALA A 112 -3.42 -6.34 -0.13
CA ALA A 112 -4.25 -7.49 -0.46
C ALA A 112 -5.74 -7.15 -0.46
N SER A 113 -6.22 -6.51 0.62
CA SER A 113 -7.62 -6.12 0.76
C SER A 113 -8.05 -5.08 -0.26
N ALA A 114 -7.21 -4.09 -0.54
CA ALA A 114 -7.47 -3.07 -1.55
C ALA A 114 -7.56 -3.68 -2.96
N GLY A 115 -6.65 -4.60 -3.29
CA GLY A 115 -6.69 -5.35 -4.55
C GLY A 115 -7.97 -6.16 -4.69
N LEU A 116 -8.32 -6.92 -3.66
CA LEU A 116 -9.53 -7.74 -3.65
C LEU A 116 -10.80 -6.89 -3.84
N VAL A 117 -10.97 -5.84 -3.05
CA VAL A 117 -12.17 -5.00 -3.10
C VAL A 117 -12.26 -4.26 -4.44
N SER A 118 -11.15 -3.70 -4.94
CA SER A 118 -11.16 -2.99 -6.22
C SER A 118 -11.51 -3.92 -7.39
N ALA A 119 -11.06 -5.18 -7.36
CA ALA A 119 -11.37 -6.15 -8.41
C ALA A 119 -12.86 -6.50 -8.49
N LEU A 120 -13.61 -6.40 -7.39
CA LEU A 120 -15.06 -6.60 -7.36
C LEU A 120 -15.83 -5.44 -8.04
N ILE A 121 -15.17 -4.30 -8.23
CA ILE A 121 -15.74 -3.10 -8.87
C ILE A 121 -15.48 -3.11 -10.38
N LEU A 122 -14.52 -3.89 -10.88
CA LEU A 122 -14.18 -3.99 -12.29
C LEU A 122 -15.38 -4.38 -13.17
N SER A 123 -15.28 -4.12 -14.46
CA SER A 123 -16.33 -4.39 -15.44
C SER A 123 -16.70 -5.86 -15.53
N ASP A 124 -15.73 -6.76 -15.34
CA ASP A 124 -15.92 -8.22 -15.34
C ASP A 124 -15.40 -8.84 -14.01
N PRO A 125 -16.15 -8.70 -12.92
CA PRO A 125 -15.71 -9.24 -11.63
C PRO A 125 -15.81 -10.76 -11.61
N THR A 126 -14.69 -11.44 -11.41
CA THR A 126 -14.63 -12.89 -11.15
C THR A 126 -13.87 -13.18 -9.89
N LEU A 127 -14.18 -14.28 -9.22
CA LEU A 127 -13.47 -14.69 -8.01
C LEU A 127 -11.96 -14.87 -8.29
N LEU A 128 -11.60 -15.44 -9.43
CA LEU A 128 -10.21 -15.62 -9.81
C LEU A 128 -9.48 -14.28 -9.97
N ARG A 129 -10.09 -13.30 -10.65
CA ARG A 129 -9.51 -11.94 -10.77
C ARG A 129 -9.37 -11.27 -9.41
N ALA A 130 -10.36 -11.43 -8.52
CA ALA A 130 -10.31 -10.86 -7.18
C ALA A 130 -9.14 -11.46 -6.37
N LEU A 131 -8.92 -12.78 -6.44
CA LEU A 131 -7.80 -13.44 -5.78
C LEU A 131 -6.45 -13.05 -6.40
N GLN A 132 -6.35 -12.93 -7.71
CA GLN A 132 -5.15 -12.44 -8.39
C GLN A 132 -4.82 -10.99 -8.00
N ALA A 133 -5.83 -10.12 -7.94
CA ALA A 133 -5.67 -8.74 -7.51
C ALA A 133 -5.26 -8.63 -6.04
N ALA A 134 -5.81 -9.49 -5.17
CA ALA A 134 -5.38 -9.61 -3.78
C ALA A 134 -3.91 -10.06 -3.69
N GLY A 135 -3.51 -11.05 -4.49
CA GLY A 135 -2.13 -11.53 -4.59
C GLY A 135 -1.17 -10.42 -5.06
N SER A 136 -1.55 -9.67 -6.09
CA SER A 136 -0.77 -8.53 -6.59
C SER A 136 -0.61 -7.44 -5.51
N GLY A 137 -1.69 -7.13 -4.79
CA GLY A 137 -1.67 -6.18 -3.69
C GLY A 137 -0.84 -6.66 -2.50
N ALA A 138 -0.88 -7.96 -2.17
CA ALA A 138 -0.02 -8.55 -1.16
C ALA A 138 1.46 -8.48 -1.57
N THR A 139 1.78 -8.77 -2.82
CA THR A 139 3.14 -8.66 -3.38
C THR A 139 3.64 -7.22 -3.31
N TYR A 140 2.81 -6.26 -3.74
CA TYR A 140 3.14 -4.85 -3.58
C TYR A 140 3.43 -4.51 -2.11
N GLY A 141 2.53 -4.87 -1.19
CA GLY A 141 2.70 -4.63 0.24
C GLY A 141 3.94 -5.32 0.82
N LEU A 142 4.30 -6.52 0.34
CA LEU A 142 5.49 -7.24 0.79
C LEU A 142 6.77 -6.49 0.43
N PHE A 143 6.87 -5.99 -0.81
CA PHE A 143 8.08 -5.33 -1.30
C PHE A 143 8.17 -3.84 -0.91
N THR A 144 7.07 -3.19 -0.55
CA THR A 144 7.05 -1.76 -0.18
C THR A 144 6.73 -1.51 1.28
N GLY A 145 6.10 -2.46 1.97
CA GLY A 145 5.63 -2.28 3.35
C GLY A 145 6.73 -2.09 4.40
N TRP A 146 7.98 -2.46 4.10
CA TRP A 146 9.12 -2.14 4.95
C TRP A 146 9.30 -0.62 5.14
N ILE A 147 8.90 0.19 4.16
CA ILE A 147 8.91 1.65 4.24
C ILE A 147 7.97 2.11 5.35
N ILE A 148 6.77 1.51 5.43
CA ILE A 148 5.80 1.77 6.50
C ILE A 148 6.36 1.33 7.85
N GLY A 149 6.99 0.16 7.90
CA GLY A 149 7.68 -0.33 9.11
C GLY A 149 8.73 0.65 9.63
N ILE A 150 9.57 1.20 8.74
CA ILE A 150 10.58 2.22 9.09
C ILE A 150 9.92 3.53 9.54
N ALA A 151 8.88 4.00 8.85
CA ALA A 151 8.16 5.21 9.21
C ALA A 151 7.61 5.14 10.63
N ILE A 152 7.04 3.99 11.01
CA ILE A 152 6.56 3.73 12.38
C ILE A 152 7.72 3.77 13.37
N LEU A 153 8.86 3.13 13.08
CA LEU A 153 10.03 3.15 13.95
C LEU A 153 10.57 4.55 14.21
N GLY A 154 10.55 5.41 13.19
CA GLY A 154 11.01 6.79 13.30
C GLY A 154 10.28 7.59 14.38
N THR A 155 8.99 7.31 14.61
CA THR A 155 8.19 8.01 15.61
C THR A 155 8.58 7.67 17.07
N PHE A 156 9.20 6.52 17.28
CA PHE A 156 9.64 6.10 18.62
C PHE A 156 11.03 6.62 19.00
N ARG A 157 11.87 6.97 18.01
CA ARG A 157 13.22 7.53 18.24
C ARG A 157 13.23 9.03 18.47
N GLY A 158 12.22 9.76 18.02
CA GLY A 158 12.15 11.22 18.11
C GLY A 158 11.82 11.78 19.50
N ASN A 159 11.58 10.93 20.52
CA ASN A 159 11.16 11.34 21.87
C ASN A 159 12.14 10.88 22.98
N ARG A 160 13.43 10.96 22.70
CA ARG A 160 14.47 10.83 23.75
C ARG A 160 15.08 12.18 24.05
#